data_956bd8fb7df9022dc1ce3abd733317f4
#
_entry.id   956bd8fb7df9022dc1ce3abd733317f4
#
_cell.length_a   1.000
_cell.length_b   1.000
_cell.length_c   1.000
_cell.angle_alpha   90.00
_cell.angle_beta   90.00
_cell.angle_gamma   90.00
#
_symmetry.space_group_name_H-M   'P 1'
#
loop_
_entity.id
_entity.type
_entity.pdbx_description
1 polymer ?
#
loop_
_entity_poly.entity_id
_entity_poly.type
_entity_poly.pdbx_seq_one_letter_code
_entity_poly.pdbx_strand_id
1 'polypeptide(L)'
;MAHQFFIDKRLHNALTFSEYVEKMKLDSEISDLSKLSDKEKEDFPMVQLNYQRVSRILRTYKIDEELLGLIKKISSPQIWMVISEAWCGDSAQNLPYIAKIAEHNPLINLRIVLRDSNLDIMDLYLANGTSRSIPKLVAFDENGNELFQWGARPKEAQELVVRLKNEGMEKEKFLEELHLWYGRDRGRTLENELKEILQNSIK
;
A
#
# COMPACT_ATOMS: atom_id res chain seq x y z
N MET A 1 -21.36 9.12 6.85
CA MET A 1 -21.10 10.50 6.31
C MET A 1 -19.70 10.51 5.73
N ALA A 2 -19.52 11.09 4.55
CA ALA A 2 -18.22 11.19 3.91
C ALA A 2 -17.24 12.01 4.78
N HIS A 3 -15.98 11.61 4.80
CA HIS A 3 -14.92 12.34 5.49
C HIS A 3 -14.64 13.71 4.84
N GLN A 4 -14.16 14.68 5.64
CA GLN A 4 -13.88 16.03 5.13
C GLN A 4 -12.86 16.02 3.97
N PHE A 5 -11.81 15.19 4.05
CA PHE A 5 -10.81 15.05 2.97
C PHE A 5 -11.40 14.54 1.64
N PHE A 6 -12.53 13.81 1.69
CA PHE A 6 -13.28 13.38 0.51
C PHE A 6 -14.07 14.55 -0.08
N ILE A 7 -14.78 15.30 0.77
CA ILE A 7 -15.58 16.49 0.39
C ILE A 7 -14.68 17.56 -0.24
N ASP A 8 -13.52 17.83 0.37
CA ASP A 8 -12.54 18.81 -0.10
C ASP A 8 -11.75 18.33 -1.34
N LYS A 9 -12.07 17.16 -1.87
CA LYS A 9 -11.43 16.54 -3.02
C LYS A 9 -9.92 16.30 -2.85
N ARG A 10 -9.39 16.28 -1.61
CA ARG A 10 -7.98 15.96 -1.35
C ARG A 10 -7.64 14.57 -1.87
N LEU A 11 -8.54 13.61 -1.65
CA LEU A 11 -8.38 12.25 -2.16
C LEU A 11 -8.41 12.21 -3.69
N HIS A 12 -9.32 12.94 -4.34
CA HIS A 12 -9.42 12.98 -5.80
C HIS A 12 -8.18 13.59 -6.47
N ASN A 13 -7.51 14.52 -5.76
CA ASN A 13 -6.30 15.20 -6.21
C ASN A 13 -5.00 14.54 -5.70
N ALA A 14 -5.10 13.42 -4.96
CA ALA A 14 -3.95 12.66 -4.53
C ALA A 14 -3.27 11.99 -5.73
N LEU A 15 -2.04 11.53 -5.54
CA LEU A 15 -1.24 10.93 -6.62
C LEU A 15 -1.93 9.72 -7.23
N THR A 16 -1.87 9.59 -8.54
CA THR A 16 -2.07 8.32 -9.20
C THR A 16 -0.91 7.38 -8.87
N PHE A 17 -1.11 6.08 -9.08
CA PHE A 17 0.00 5.14 -8.85
C PHE A 17 1.17 5.38 -9.82
N SER A 18 0.90 5.81 -11.06
CA SER A 18 1.94 6.15 -12.03
C SER A 18 2.79 7.33 -11.56
N GLU A 19 2.16 8.40 -11.08
CA GLU A 19 2.86 9.57 -10.52
C GLU A 19 3.67 9.21 -9.28
N TYR A 20 3.13 8.34 -8.40
CA TYR A 20 3.85 7.86 -7.23
C TYR A 20 5.12 7.08 -7.61
N VAL A 21 5.03 6.16 -8.59
CA VAL A 21 6.18 5.36 -9.06
C VAL A 21 7.21 6.25 -9.78
N GLU A 22 6.75 7.21 -10.59
CA GLU A 22 7.65 8.16 -11.25
C GLU A 22 8.40 9.01 -10.23
N LYS A 23 7.70 9.55 -9.23
CA LYS A 23 8.34 10.26 -8.12
C LYS A 23 9.36 9.37 -7.40
N MET A 24 8.99 8.14 -7.04
CA MET A 24 9.89 7.19 -6.37
C MET A 24 11.14 6.91 -7.23
N LYS A 25 10.98 6.81 -8.55
CA LYS A 25 12.09 6.65 -9.49
C LYS A 25 13.03 7.85 -9.43
N LEU A 26 12.50 9.04 -9.61
CA LEU A 26 13.30 10.28 -9.57
C LEU A 26 14.02 10.42 -8.22
N ASP A 27 13.32 10.17 -7.12
CA ASP A 27 13.91 10.20 -5.77
C ASP A 27 15.03 9.14 -5.60
N SER A 28 14.91 7.96 -6.24
CA SER A 28 15.93 6.91 -6.18
C SER A 28 17.19 7.17 -7.01
N GLU A 29 17.11 8.08 -7.99
CA GLU A 29 18.18 8.42 -8.93
C GLU A 29 18.93 9.72 -8.55
N ILE A 30 18.61 10.35 -7.41
CA ILE A 30 19.27 11.56 -6.95
C ILE A 30 20.77 11.30 -6.75
N SER A 31 21.61 12.04 -7.47
CA SER A 31 23.08 11.94 -7.40
C SER A 31 23.70 12.89 -6.39
N ASP A 32 23.09 14.05 -6.16
CA ASP A 32 23.57 15.08 -5.24
C ASP A 32 22.75 15.07 -3.94
N LEU A 33 23.17 14.26 -2.99
CA LEU A 33 22.50 14.12 -1.70
C LEU A 33 22.60 15.38 -0.81
N SER A 34 23.47 16.35 -1.17
CA SER A 34 23.62 17.58 -0.37
C SER A 34 22.34 18.43 -0.35
N LYS A 35 21.48 18.27 -1.38
CA LYS A 35 20.21 18.96 -1.52
C LYS A 35 19.06 18.38 -0.72
N LEU A 36 19.25 17.19 -0.17
CA LEU A 36 18.25 16.48 0.64
C LEU A 36 18.32 16.95 2.09
N SER A 37 17.16 17.00 2.76
CA SER A 37 17.08 17.10 4.21
C SER A 37 17.73 15.88 4.90
N ASP A 38 18.04 15.98 6.19
CA ASP A 38 18.68 14.87 6.92
C ASP A 38 17.78 13.62 6.93
N LYS A 39 16.46 13.80 7.04
CA LYS A 39 15.49 12.70 6.94
C LYS A 39 15.50 12.03 5.56
N GLU A 40 15.50 12.81 4.50
CA GLU A 40 15.53 12.26 3.14
C GLU A 40 16.84 11.51 2.87
N LYS A 41 17.98 11.97 3.42
CA LYS A 41 19.24 11.24 3.34
C LYS A 41 19.19 9.89 4.08
N GLU A 42 18.56 9.87 5.27
CA GLU A 42 18.34 8.63 6.03
C GLU A 42 17.45 7.65 5.26
N ASP A 43 16.39 8.12 4.66
CA ASP A 43 15.41 7.32 3.93
C ASP A 43 15.92 6.86 2.52
N PHE A 44 16.89 7.56 1.94
CA PHE A 44 17.34 7.39 0.56
C PHE A 44 17.72 5.94 0.19
N PRO A 45 18.53 5.20 0.97
CA PRO A 45 18.86 3.81 0.64
C PRO A 45 17.63 2.91 0.57
N MET A 46 16.63 3.17 1.43
CA MET A 46 15.37 2.42 1.42
C MET A 46 14.52 2.76 0.21
N VAL A 47 14.47 4.03 -0.22
CA VAL A 47 13.77 4.45 -1.43
C VAL A 47 14.36 3.75 -2.67
N GLN A 48 15.69 3.69 -2.78
CA GLN A 48 16.37 2.98 -3.88
C GLN A 48 16.01 1.48 -3.90
N LEU A 49 16.12 0.81 -2.76
CA LEU A 49 15.80 -0.61 -2.64
C LEU A 49 14.32 -0.88 -2.91
N ASN A 50 13.43 -0.02 -2.42
CA ASN A 50 12.00 -0.13 -2.60
C ASN A 50 11.59 0.10 -4.06
N TYR A 51 12.21 1.03 -4.78
CA TYR A 51 11.98 1.20 -6.20
C TYR A 51 12.32 -0.08 -6.99
N GLN A 52 13.42 -0.76 -6.65
CA GLN A 52 13.75 -2.05 -7.25
C GLN A 52 12.70 -3.14 -6.96
N ARG A 53 12.18 -3.18 -5.71
CA ARG A 53 11.11 -4.12 -5.30
C ARG A 53 9.83 -3.88 -6.10
N VAL A 54 9.38 -2.63 -6.15
CA VAL A 54 8.19 -2.21 -6.92
C VAL A 54 8.36 -2.58 -8.40
N SER A 55 9.48 -2.20 -9.02
CA SER A 55 9.78 -2.48 -10.43
C SER A 55 9.79 -3.97 -10.74
N ARG A 56 10.31 -4.81 -9.84
CA ARG A 56 10.29 -6.26 -9.98
C ARG A 56 8.85 -6.79 -9.97
N ILE A 57 8.04 -6.39 -8.99
CA ILE A 57 6.66 -6.85 -8.85
C ILE A 57 5.85 -6.45 -10.10
N LEU A 58 5.95 -5.21 -10.54
CA LEU A 58 5.23 -4.72 -11.72
C LEU A 58 5.54 -5.51 -12.99
N ARG A 59 6.77 -6.04 -13.13
CA ARG A 59 7.17 -6.86 -14.29
C ARG A 59 6.73 -8.31 -14.21
N THR A 60 6.58 -8.86 -12.99
CA THR A 60 6.45 -10.32 -12.81
C THR A 60 5.08 -10.76 -12.31
N TYR A 61 4.32 -9.86 -11.72
CA TYR A 61 3.03 -10.21 -11.15
C TYR A 61 1.97 -10.48 -12.22
N LYS A 62 1.18 -11.52 -11.96
CA LYS A 62 -0.04 -11.85 -12.71
C LYS A 62 -1.12 -12.13 -11.70
N ILE A 63 -2.27 -11.47 -11.87
CA ILE A 63 -3.41 -11.60 -10.98
C ILE A 63 -3.98 -13.03 -11.03
N ASP A 64 -4.42 -13.51 -9.89
CA ASP A 64 -5.20 -14.74 -9.76
C ASP A 64 -6.56 -14.63 -10.48
N GLU A 65 -6.97 -15.69 -11.19
CA GLU A 65 -8.19 -15.65 -12.04
C GLU A 65 -9.47 -15.47 -11.21
N GLU A 66 -9.55 -16.03 -10.02
CA GLU A 66 -10.71 -15.86 -9.14
C GLU A 66 -10.81 -14.41 -8.66
N LEU A 67 -9.68 -13.81 -8.22
CA LEU A 67 -9.64 -12.41 -7.82
C LEU A 67 -10.00 -11.50 -9.01
N LEU A 68 -9.49 -11.80 -10.20
CA LEU A 68 -9.84 -11.07 -11.42
C LEU A 68 -11.37 -11.12 -11.69
N GLY A 69 -11.98 -12.29 -11.47
CA GLY A 69 -13.43 -12.45 -11.58
C GLY A 69 -14.22 -11.59 -10.59
N LEU A 70 -13.72 -11.45 -9.34
CA LEU A 70 -14.34 -10.59 -8.33
C LEU A 70 -14.17 -9.11 -8.68
N ILE A 71 -12.98 -8.69 -9.07
CA ILE A 71 -12.70 -7.30 -9.47
C ILE A 71 -13.61 -6.86 -10.62
N LYS A 72 -13.82 -7.72 -11.62
CA LYS A 72 -14.72 -7.43 -12.75
C LYS A 72 -16.20 -7.34 -12.36
N LYS A 73 -16.62 -7.87 -11.22
CA LYS A 73 -18.00 -7.74 -10.73
C LYS A 73 -18.28 -6.40 -10.06
N ILE A 74 -17.27 -5.60 -9.75
CA ILE A 74 -17.47 -4.24 -9.24
C ILE A 74 -18.14 -3.43 -10.36
N SER A 75 -19.39 -3.02 -10.12
CA SER A 75 -20.27 -2.39 -11.11
C SER A 75 -20.54 -0.91 -10.84
N SER A 76 -20.01 -0.36 -9.76
CA SER A 76 -20.16 1.05 -9.39
C SER A 76 -18.77 1.70 -9.17
N PRO A 77 -18.63 3.01 -9.44
CA PRO A 77 -17.37 3.70 -9.22
C PRO A 77 -16.89 3.61 -7.77
N GLN A 78 -15.60 3.33 -7.61
CA GLN A 78 -14.93 3.27 -6.32
C GLN A 78 -13.63 4.10 -6.34
N ILE A 79 -13.28 4.68 -5.21
CA ILE A 79 -11.96 5.25 -4.98
C ILE A 79 -11.24 4.37 -3.97
N TRP A 80 -10.12 3.80 -4.39
CA TRP A 80 -9.22 3.06 -3.52
C TRP A 80 -8.10 3.97 -3.09
N MET A 81 -8.15 4.44 -1.85
CA MET A 81 -7.09 5.23 -1.23
C MET A 81 -6.06 4.29 -0.62
N VAL A 82 -4.79 4.48 -0.98
CA VAL A 82 -3.69 3.84 -0.25
C VAL A 82 -2.82 4.91 0.40
N ILE A 83 -2.76 4.90 1.73
CA ILE A 83 -1.82 5.71 2.49
C ILE A 83 -0.47 4.99 2.48
N SER A 84 0.58 5.66 2.01
CA SER A 84 1.87 5.05 1.74
C SER A 84 3.03 6.04 1.90
N GLU A 85 4.27 5.52 1.86
CA GLU A 85 5.51 6.28 1.69
C GLU A 85 6.54 5.46 0.90
N ALA A 86 7.40 6.14 0.15
CA ALA A 86 8.42 5.50 -0.69
C ALA A 86 9.48 4.75 0.14
N TRP A 87 9.80 5.23 1.33
CA TRP A 87 10.75 4.58 2.25
C TRP A 87 10.17 3.32 2.94
N CYS A 88 8.85 3.11 2.89
CA CYS A 88 8.21 1.97 3.58
C CYS A 88 8.38 0.66 2.82
N GLY A 89 9.08 -0.30 3.42
CA GLY A 89 9.30 -1.63 2.83
C GLY A 89 8.02 -2.44 2.65
N ASP A 90 7.07 -2.36 3.58
CA ASP A 90 5.77 -3.03 3.46
C ASP A 90 4.94 -2.43 2.32
N SER A 91 4.99 -1.10 2.14
CA SER A 91 4.36 -0.44 0.99
C SER A 91 4.94 -0.93 -0.34
N ALA A 92 6.26 -1.02 -0.44
CA ALA A 92 6.93 -1.51 -1.65
C ALA A 92 6.61 -2.97 -2.00
N GLN A 93 6.22 -3.76 -1.00
CA GLN A 93 5.88 -5.18 -1.18
C GLN A 93 4.38 -5.44 -1.40
N ASN A 94 3.50 -4.48 -1.11
CA ASN A 94 2.05 -4.68 -1.20
C ASN A 94 1.38 -3.73 -2.20
N LEU A 95 1.73 -2.44 -2.23
CA LEU A 95 1.08 -1.44 -3.07
C LEU A 95 1.13 -1.78 -4.58
N PRO A 96 2.24 -2.29 -5.16
CA PRO A 96 2.25 -2.62 -6.59
C PRO A 96 1.29 -3.76 -6.96
N TYR A 97 1.03 -4.72 -6.06
CA TYR A 97 -0.01 -5.73 -6.27
C TYR A 97 -1.40 -5.08 -6.29
N ILE A 98 -1.72 -4.25 -5.27
CA ILE A 98 -3.00 -3.52 -5.19
C ILE A 98 -3.22 -2.70 -6.47
N ALA A 99 -2.19 -2.01 -6.96
CA ALA A 99 -2.27 -1.21 -8.17
C ALA A 99 -2.57 -2.06 -9.40
N LYS A 100 -1.85 -3.16 -9.58
CA LYS A 100 -2.08 -4.09 -10.69
C LYS A 100 -3.48 -4.73 -10.63
N ILE A 101 -3.99 -5.02 -9.43
CA ILE A 101 -5.34 -5.54 -9.24
C ILE A 101 -6.37 -4.47 -9.64
N ALA A 102 -6.21 -3.23 -9.17
CA ALA A 102 -7.12 -2.12 -9.47
C ALA A 102 -7.20 -1.80 -10.97
N GLU A 103 -6.09 -1.92 -11.72
CA GLU A 103 -6.04 -1.69 -13.18
C GLU A 103 -7.01 -2.56 -13.99
N HIS A 104 -7.46 -3.70 -13.45
CA HIS A 104 -8.37 -4.61 -14.15
C HIS A 104 -9.84 -4.16 -14.17
N ASN A 105 -10.20 -3.07 -13.48
CA ASN A 105 -11.53 -2.49 -13.56
C ASN A 105 -11.46 -0.95 -13.61
N PRO A 106 -11.90 -0.31 -14.72
CA PRO A 106 -11.84 1.14 -14.90
C PRO A 106 -12.73 1.93 -13.92
N LEU A 107 -13.63 1.26 -13.20
CA LEU A 107 -14.43 1.87 -12.14
C LEU A 107 -13.66 2.04 -10.83
N ILE A 108 -12.47 1.44 -10.70
CA ILE A 108 -11.60 1.59 -9.54
C ILE A 108 -10.59 2.71 -9.79
N ASN A 109 -10.74 3.80 -9.08
CA ASN A 109 -9.81 4.93 -9.14
C ASN A 109 -8.81 4.83 -7.96
N LEU A 110 -7.62 4.27 -8.22
CA LEU A 110 -6.57 4.16 -7.21
C LEU A 110 -5.88 5.51 -6.97
N ARG A 111 -5.80 5.93 -5.70
CA ARG A 111 -5.17 7.16 -5.25
C ARG A 111 -4.18 6.90 -4.13
N ILE A 112 -3.00 7.48 -4.23
CA ILE A 112 -1.93 7.35 -3.23
C ILE A 112 -1.82 8.63 -2.43
N VAL A 113 -2.00 8.51 -1.12
CA VAL A 113 -1.87 9.61 -0.15
C VAL A 113 -0.56 9.42 0.61
N LEU A 114 0.33 10.40 0.54
CA LEU A 114 1.58 10.34 1.31
C LEU A 114 1.29 10.58 2.80
N ARG A 115 1.67 9.62 3.64
CA ARG A 115 1.37 9.61 5.07
C ARG A 115 1.91 10.83 5.80
N ASP A 116 3.18 11.14 5.56
CA ASP A 116 3.92 12.15 6.34
C ASP A 116 3.40 13.57 6.06
N SER A 117 2.76 13.79 4.91
CA SER A 117 2.09 15.04 4.54
C SER A 117 0.59 15.07 4.84
N ASN A 118 0.00 13.95 5.33
CA ASN A 118 -1.44 13.80 5.55
C ASN A 118 -1.71 13.03 6.86
N LEU A 119 -1.10 13.47 7.96
CA LEU A 119 -1.24 12.80 9.25
C LEU A 119 -2.68 12.85 9.78
N ASP A 120 -3.43 13.88 9.46
CA ASP A 120 -4.85 14.01 9.77
C ASP A 120 -5.71 12.93 9.12
N ILE A 121 -5.38 12.50 7.88
CA ILE A 121 -6.03 11.36 7.23
C ILE A 121 -5.55 10.05 7.88
N MET A 122 -4.23 9.92 8.10
CA MET A 122 -3.66 8.69 8.69
C MET A 122 -4.23 8.42 10.09
N ASP A 123 -4.47 9.44 10.90
CA ASP A 123 -4.99 9.32 12.27
C ASP A 123 -6.43 8.77 12.34
N LEU A 124 -7.16 8.77 11.22
CA LEU A 124 -8.46 8.10 11.11
C LEU A 124 -8.34 6.58 10.91
N TYR A 125 -7.14 6.07 10.55
CA TYR A 125 -6.92 4.68 10.11
C TYR A 125 -5.77 3.99 10.86
N LEU A 126 -5.60 4.32 12.13
CA LEU A 126 -4.54 3.75 12.96
C LEU A 126 -4.66 2.23 13.09
N ALA A 127 -3.56 1.51 12.90
CA ALA A 127 -3.52 0.09 13.21
C ALA A 127 -3.63 -0.11 14.73
N ASN A 128 -4.55 -0.99 15.15
CA ASN A 128 -4.88 -1.24 16.56
C ASN A 128 -5.19 0.04 17.36
N GLY A 129 -5.71 1.09 16.69
CA GLY A 129 -6.07 2.36 17.31
C GLY A 129 -4.89 3.24 17.75
N THR A 130 -3.65 2.85 17.50
CA THR A 130 -2.47 3.56 18.04
C THR A 130 -1.34 3.79 17.03
N SER A 131 -1.18 2.93 16.01
CA SER A 131 -0.03 2.96 15.12
C SER A 131 -0.36 3.48 13.74
N ARG A 132 0.41 4.45 13.26
CA ARG A 132 0.38 4.98 11.89
C ARG A 132 1.05 4.04 10.89
N SER A 133 0.67 2.76 10.93
CA SER A 133 1.27 1.73 10.08
C SER A 133 0.78 1.83 8.63
N ILE A 134 1.68 1.69 7.69
CA ILE A 134 1.43 1.72 6.24
C ILE A 134 2.04 0.50 5.54
N PRO A 135 1.51 0.11 4.36
CA PRO A 135 0.41 0.73 3.60
C PRO A 135 -0.95 0.53 4.27
N LYS A 136 -1.87 1.48 4.07
CA LYS A 136 -3.26 1.33 4.49
C LYS A 136 -4.17 1.58 3.29
N LEU A 137 -4.87 0.55 2.83
CA LEU A 137 -5.89 0.64 1.80
C LEU A 137 -7.25 0.89 2.45
N VAL A 138 -7.98 1.87 1.93
CA VAL A 138 -9.38 2.15 2.25
C VAL A 138 -10.14 2.37 0.94
N ALA A 139 -11.18 1.60 0.70
CA ALA A 139 -12.04 1.75 -0.47
C ALA A 139 -13.30 2.54 -0.11
N PHE A 140 -13.71 3.42 -1.02
CA PHE A 140 -14.89 4.25 -0.88
C PHE A 140 -15.81 4.09 -2.10
N ASP A 141 -17.11 4.23 -1.89
CA ASP A 141 -18.07 4.44 -2.96
C ASP A 141 -17.99 5.89 -3.52
N GLU A 142 -18.79 6.18 -4.54
CA GLU A 142 -18.88 7.52 -5.16
C GLU A 142 -19.36 8.62 -4.20
N ASN A 143 -20.04 8.25 -3.10
CA ASN A 143 -20.55 9.17 -2.08
C ASN A 143 -19.57 9.36 -0.91
N GLY A 144 -18.42 8.66 -0.93
CA GLY A 144 -17.41 8.71 0.12
C GLY A 144 -17.74 7.85 1.35
N ASN A 145 -18.63 6.88 1.22
CA ASN A 145 -18.83 5.88 2.26
C ASN A 145 -17.74 4.80 2.15
N GLU A 146 -17.19 4.40 3.29
CA GLU A 146 -16.20 3.33 3.32
C GLU A 146 -16.84 1.97 2.99
N LEU A 147 -16.21 1.25 2.07
CA LEU A 147 -16.61 -0.09 1.66
C LEU A 147 -15.83 -1.16 2.39
N PHE A 148 -14.51 -1.00 2.46
CA PHE A 148 -13.61 -1.91 3.16
C PHE A 148 -12.26 -1.25 3.45
N GLN A 149 -11.49 -1.91 4.31
CA GLN A 149 -10.12 -1.52 4.64
C GLN A 149 -9.20 -2.73 4.60
N TRP A 150 -7.91 -2.51 4.30
CA TRP A 150 -6.86 -3.52 4.39
C TRP A 150 -5.52 -2.87 4.80
N GLY A 151 -4.65 -3.65 5.45
CA GLY A 151 -3.27 -3.23 5.81
C GLY A 151 -3.03 -3.25 7.32
N ALA A 152 -1.78 -3.04 7.75
CA ALA A 152 -0.62 -2.61 6.95
C ALA A 152 0.10 -3.78 6.23
N ARG A 153 -0.13 -5.01 6.64
CA ARG A 153 0.50 -6.24 6.14
C ARG A 153 -0.54 -7.32 5.96
N PRO A 154 -0.30 -8.31 5.09
CA PRO A 154 -0.99 -9.57 5.16
C PRO A 154 -0.90 -10.17 6.58
N LYS A 155 -1.96 -10.83 7.02
CA LYS A 155 -2.06 -11.37 8.38
C LYS A 155 -0.88 -12.27 8.74
N GLU A 156 -0.49 -13.18 7.85
CA GLU A 156 0.64 -14.08 8.07
C GLU A 156 1.98 -13.33 8.24
N ALA A 157 2.20 -12.25 7.46
CA ALA A 157 3.38 -11.40 7.62
C ALA A 157 3.36 -10.65 8.96
N GLN A 158 2.19 -10.21 9.41
CA GLN A 158 2.03 -9.57 10.71
C GLN A 158 2.29 -10.56 11.85
N GLU A 159 1.78 -11.77 11.76
CA GLU A 159 2.03 -12.84 12.74
C GLU A 159 3.52 -13.20 12.82
N LEU A 160 4.20 -13.29 11.66
CA LEU A 160 5.65 -13.48 11.61
C LEU A 160 6.39 -12.37 12.37
N VAL A 161 6.07 -11.10 12.12
CA VAL A 161 6.72 -9.96 12.80
C VAL A 161 6.47 -9.99 14.31
N VAL A 162 5.26 -10.28 14.75
CA VAL A 162 4.92 -10.39 16.18
C VAL A 162 5.71 -11.51 16.83
N ARG A 163 5.79 -12.68 16.20
CA ARG A 163 6.54 -13.83 16.70
C ARG A 163 8.03 -13.49 16.85
N LEU A 164 8.67 -13.00 15.79
CA LEU A 164 10.10 -12.68 15.79
C LEU A 164 10.47 -11.61 16.82
N LYS A 165 9.60 -10.61 17.01
CA LYS A 165 9.79 -9.61 18.08
C LYS A 165 9.66 -10.21 19.49
N ASN A 166 8.71 -11.12 19.71
CA ASN A 166 8.54 -11.80 20.99
C ASN A 166 9.72 -12.74 21.31
N GLU A 167 10.37 -13.28 20.30
CA GLU A 167 11.62 -14.05 20.40
C GLU A 167 12.85 -13.17 20.67
N GLY A 168 12.68 -11.85 20.75
CA GLY A 168 13.77 -10.89 21.01
C GLY A 168 14.68 -10.65 19.82
N MET A 169 14.23 -10.95 18.59
CA MET A 169 15.04 -10.77 17.40
C MET A 169 15.31 -9.28 17.13
N GLU A 170 16.56 -8.94 16.83
CA GLU A 170 16.98 -7.60 16.44
C GLU A 170 16.22 -7.10 15.20
N LYS A 171 15.92 -5.79 15.15
CA LYS A 171 15.09 -5.16 14.12
C LYS A 171 15.56 -5.48 12.71
N GLU A 172 16.85 -5.40 12.45
CA GLU A 172 17.44 -5.67 11.13
C GLU A 172 17.17 -7.10 10.67
N LYS A 173 17.39 -8.07 11.57
CA LYS A 173 17.18 -9.49 11.29
C LYS A 173 15.72 -9.83 11.02
N PHE A 174 14.78 -9.33 11.84
CA PHE A 174 13.37 -9.64 11.57
C PHE A 174 12.87 -8.94 10.29
N LEU A 175 13.42 -7.79 9.90
CA LEU A 175 13.10 -7.17 8.61
C LEU A 175 13.63 -8.00 7.43
N GLU A 176 14.82 -8.60 7.54
CA GLU A 176 15.34 -9.54 6.54
C GLU A 176 14.39 -10.74 6.38
N GLU A 177 14.01 -11.40 7.48
CA GLU A 177 13.07 -12.52 7.46
C GLU A 177 11.70 -12.12 6.87
N LEU A 178 11.18 -10.94 7.22
CA LEU A 178 9.96 -10.42 6.66
C LEU A 178 10.06 -10.24 5.13
N HIS A 179 11.16 -9.69 4.64
CA HIS A 179 11.35 -9.51 3.20
C HIS A 179 11.61 -10.82 2.45
N LEU A 180 12.22 -11.82 3.10
CA LEU A 180 12.30 -13.18 2.57
C LEU A 180 10.91 -13.82 2.48
N TRP A 181 10.06 -13.62 3.49
CA TRP A 181 8.67 -14.07 3.46
C TRP A 181 7.92 -13.47 2.27
N TYR A 182 7.96 -12.14 2.07
CA TYR A 182 7.36 -11.47 0.90
C TYR A 182 7.87 -12.04 -0.43
N GLY A 183 9.17 -12.32 -0.51
CA GLY A 183 9.78 -12.91 -1.71
C GLY A 183 9.26 -14.32 -2.05
N ARG A 184 8.85 -15.10 -1.04
CA ARG A 184 8.25 -16.44 -1.18
C ARG A 184 6.76 -16.37 -1.43
N ASP A 185 6.04 -15.48 -0.73
CA ASP A 185 4.60 -15.29 -0.82
C ASP A 185 4.19 -14.74 -2.19
N ARG A 186 4.91 -13.76 -2.71
CA ARG A 186 4.67 -13.13 -4.02
C ARG A 186 3.28 -12.54 -4.19
N GLY A 187 2.70 -12.02 -3.10
CA GLY A 187 1.39 -11.37 -3.08
C GLY A 187 0.20 -12.31 -2.91
N ARG A 188 0.41 -13.64 -2.80
CA ARG A 188 -0.68 -14.63 -2.70
C ARG A 188 -1.56 -14.42 -1.47
N THR A 189 -0.94 -14.13 -0.32
CA THR A 189 -1.71 -13.90 0.92
C THR A 189 -2.53 -12.62 0.80
N LEU A 190 -1.98 -11.54 0.25
CA LEU A 190 -2.72 -10.31 -0.06
C LEU A 190 -3.91 -10.58 -0.99
N GLU A 191 -3.70 -11.34 -2.07
CA GLU A 191 -4.79 -11.71 -3.00
C GLU A 191 -5.91 -12.47 -2.31
N ASN A 192 -5.57 -13.45 -1.44
CA ASN A 192 -6.56 -14.21 -0.70
C ASN A 192 -7.36 -13.33 0.25
N GLU A 193 -6.70 -12.43 0.98
CA GLU A 193 -7.36 -11.48 1.88
C GLU A 193 -8.29 -10.52 1.10
N LEU A 194 -7.86 -10.03 -0.06
CA LEU A 194 -8.72 -9.20 -0.91
C LEU A 194 -9.89 -10.00 -1.50
N LYS A 195 -9.71 -11.28 -1.85
CA LYS A 195 -10.83 -12.14 -2.28
C LYS A 195 -11.88 -12.25 -1.18
N GLU A 196 -11.49 -12.55 0.05
CA GLU A 196 -12.39 -12.63 1.20
C GLU A 196 -13.14 -11.31 1.45
N ILE A 197 -12.42 -10.18 1.41
CA ILE A 197 -13.01 -8.85 1.59
C ILE A 197 -14.04 -8.56 0.50
N LEU A 198 -13.70 -8.79 -0.77
CA LEU A 198 -14.57 -8.49 -1.91
C LEU A 198 -15.80 -9.41 -1.94
N GLN A 199 -15.65 -10.70 -1.61
CA GLN A 199 -16.79 -11.63 -1.51
C GLN A 199 -17.82 -11.19 -0.47
N ASN A 200 -17.37 -10.53 0.61
CA ASN A 200 -18.25 -10.01 1.65
C ASN A 200 -18.83 -8.62 1.34
N SER A 201 -18.17 -7.84 0.47
CA SER A 201 -18.54 -6.46 0.13
C SER A 201 -19.39 -6.34 -1.13
N ILE A 202 -19.30 -7.30 -2.06
CA ILE A 202 -20.09 -7.37 -3.29
C ILE A 202 -21.33 -8.24 -2.99
N LYS A 203 -22.33 -7.63 -2.36
CA LYS A 203 -23.66 -8.21 -2.18
C LYS A 203 -24.67 -7.49 -3.04
#